data_887d232086c07d5b3284aa244aabb897
#
_entry.id   887d232086c07d5b3284aa244aabb897
#
_cell.length_a   1.000
_cell.length_b   1.000
_cell.length_c   1.000
_cell.angle_alpha   90.00
_cell.angle_beta   90.00
_cell.angle_gamma   90.00
#
_symmetry.space_group_name_H-M   'P 1'
#
loop_
_entity.id
_entity.type
_entity.pdbx_description
1 polymer ?
#
loop_
_entity_poly.entity_id
_entity_poly.type
_entity_poly.pdbx_seq_one_letter_code
_entity_poly.pdbx_strand_id
1 'polypeptide(L)'
;MADFDCIVIGGGPGGLAAAYGLHERGLKVAVVEKDLWGGTCPNRGCDPKKILMAAVEAQGQSEALQGHGLAGVPQIDWSSLMATKRAYTEKIPTGTQGGLQSAGIANYHGEASFEADGHLTVGDIQLSATNFIIATGQAPRIPNITGQEWLRTSNDFLDLDTLPADITLMGAGYVGIELAAIANAAGSQVHLIHHSDRPLRGFDGELVAALLKRLTADGIDVQLDTDITAVTPADDQYQVTTASGKTWTTGLVFATAGRLPVTAGLHLERVNVTTTAHGIQVNDHLQTTNPRVFALGDVVDRPQPKLTPVAGFEGRYLTQTLAKQDQPAITYPVIPAVVYGKTQLAQLGVTPATATQQPETYAVSDLDLTAWYSYRRIQDADARIKVVTERSTQRIVGATMLSSEAEQVINYLDFVIQNQLTPTDIDQSILAYPTLASDLTYFG
;
A
#
# COMPACT_ATOMS: atom_id res chain seq x y z
N MET A 1 13.57 18.69 -33.54
CA MET A 1 12.42 18.78 -32.62
C MET A 1 12.35 17.47 -31.86
N ALA A 2 11.98 17.50 -30.60
CA ALA A 2 11.79 16.26 -29.84
C ALA A 2 10.63 15.43 -30.42
N ASP A 3 10.72 14.09 -30.30
CA ASP A 3 9.69 13.18 -30.80
C ASP A 3 8.39 13.29 -30.01
N PHE A 4 8.50 13.62 -28.70
CA PHE A 4 7.40 13.74 -27.75
C PHE A 4 7.50 14.99 -26.90
N ASP A 5 6.36 15.49 -26.42
CA ASP A 5 6.32 16.54 -25.41
C ASP A 5 6.70 15.95 -24.03
N CYS A 6 6.27 14.72 -23.76
CA CYS A 6 6.59 14.02 -22.51
C CYS A 6 6.72 12.51 -22.73
N ILE A 7 7.76 11.91 -22.12
CA ILE A 7 7.89 10.46 -22.00
C ILE A 7 7.71 10.08 -20.52
N VAL A 8 6.78 9.16 -20.25
CA VAL A 8 6.54 8.59 -18.92
C VAL A 8 7.24 7.23 -18.82
N ILE A 9 8.11 7.06 -17.84
CA ILE A 9 8.87 5.84 -17.60
C ILE A 9 8.23 5.11 -16.42
N GLY A 10 7.48 4.05 -16.72
CA GLY A 10 6.68 3.27 -15.79
C GLY A 10 5.19 3.34 -16.12
N GLY A 11 4.60 2.21 -16.52
CA GLY A 11 3.20 2.03 -16.89
C GLY A 11 2.29 1.65 -15.69
N GLY A 12 2.67 2.01 -14.46
CA GLY A 12 1.87 1.84 -13.26
C GLY A 12 0.82 2.96 -13.06
N PRO A 13 -0.01 2.89 -11.99
CA PRO A 13 -1.14 3.80 -11.79
C PRO A 13 -0.75 5.29 -11.81
N GLY A 14 0.38 5.66 -11.19
CA GLY A 14 0.85 7.04 -11.19
C GLY A 14 1.29 7.52 -12.56
N GLY A 15 2.07 6.70 -13.30
CA GLY A 15 2.53 7.01 -14.64
C GLY A 15 1.37 7.09 -15.62
N LEU A 16 0.40 6.17 -15.54
CA LEU A 16 -0.80 6.18 -16.37
C LEU A 16 -1.67 7.42 -16.10
N ALA A 17 -1.84 7.81 -14.83
CA ALA A 17 -2.59 9.02 -14.48
C ALA A 17 -1.95 10.27 -15.12
N ALA A 18 -0.62 10.36 -15.11
CA ALA A 18 0.09 11.45 -15.80
C ALA A 18 -0.04 11.35 -17.31
N ALA A 19 0.17 10.15 -17.90
CA ALA A 19 0.15 9.96 -19.36
C ALA A 19 -1.20 10.29 -19.98
N TYR A 20 -2.30 9.74 -19.45
CA TYR A 20 -3.64 10.05 -19.94
C TYR A 20 -3.98 11.54 -19.73
N GLY A 21 -3.70 12.08 -18.54
CA GLY A 21 -4.00 13.45 -18.26
C GLY A 21 -3.24 14.46 -19.14
N LEU A 22 -1.98 14.19 -19.50
CA LEU A 22 -1.20 15.01 -20.43
C LEU A 22 -1.73 14.89 -21.88
N HIS A 23 -2.06 13.65 -22.29
CA HIS A 23 -2.62 13.39 -23.61
C HIS A 23 -3.97 14.09 -23.81
N GLU A 24 -4.88 14.04 -22.82
CA GLU A 24 -6.16 14.77 -22.83
C GLU A 24 -6.00 16.29 -22.98
N ARG A 25 -4.83 16.81 -22.63
CA ARG A 25 -4.47 18.24 -22.82
C ARG A 25 -3.77 18.54 -24.16
N GLY A 26 -3.73 17.54 -25.04
CA GLY A 26 -3.19 17.68 -26.38
C GLY A 26 -1.68 17.54 -26.50
N LEU A 27 -0.98 17.08 -25.44
CA LEU A 27 0.45 16.80 -25.52
C LEU A 27 0.69 15.46 -26.20
N LYS A 28 1.78 15.37 -26.94
CA LYS A 28 2.26 14.13 -27.56
C LYS A 28 3.04 13.32 -26.52
N VAL A 29 2.42 12.25 -26.02
CA VAL A 29 2.94 11.44 -24.89
C VAL A 29 3.35 10.06 -25.35
N ALA A 30 4.44 9.53 -24.76
CA ALA A 30 4.78 8.13 -24.82
C ALA A 30 4.91 7.54 -23.41
N VAL A 31 4.61 6.25 -23.26
CA VAL A 31 4.82 5.47 -22.02
C VAL A 31 5.81 4.34 -22.31
N VAL A 32 6.78 4.16 -21.40
CA VAL A 32 7.73 3.04 -21.45
C VAL A 32 7.49 2.16 -20.24
N GLU A 33 7.29 0.86 -20.44
CA GLU A 33 7.15 -0.12 -19.35
C GLU A 33 8.04 -1.33 -19.62
N LYS A 34 8.81 -1.76 -18.64
CA LYS A 34 9.75 -2.88 -18.78
C LYS A 34 9.18 -4.24 -18.38
N ASP A 35 8.10 -4.24 -17.60
CA ASP A 35 7.51 -5.45 -17.02
C ASP A 35 6.00 -5.52 -17.39
N LEU A 36 5.12 -5.70 -16.43
CA LEU A 36 3.69 -5.80 -16.69
C LEU A 36 3.04 -4.43 -16.79
N TRP A 37 2.38 -4.16 -17.90
CA TRP A 37 1.53 -2.99 -18.08
C TRP A 37 0.47 -2.92 -16.97
N GLY A 38 0.26 -1.73 -16.39
CA GLY A 38 -0.55 -1.52 -15.20
C GLY A 38 0.27 -1.43 -13.91
N GLY A 39 1.54 -1.89 -13.93
CA GLY A 39 2.46 -1.82 -12.80
C GLY A 39 2.10 -2.75 -11.63
N THR A 40 2.64 -2.48 -10.45
CA THR A 40 2.53 -3.36 -9.27
C THR A 40 1.10 -3.49 -8.75
N CYS A 41 0.37 -2.38 -8.60
CA CYS A 41 -0.91 -2.36 -7.89
C CYS A 41 -1.94 -3.37 -8.46
N PRO A 42 -2.34 -3.31 -9.74
CA PRO A 42 -3.35 -4.21 -10.25
C PRO A 42 -2.83 -5.62 -10.58
N ASN A 43 -1.52 -5.79 -10.81
CA ASN A 43 -0.95 -7.08 -11.19
C ASN A 43 -0.46 -7.90 -9.99
N ARG A 44 0.26 -7.27 -9.04
CA ARG A 44 1.02 -7.94 -7.95
C ARG A 44 0.96 -7.17 -6.62
N GLY A 45 -0.08 -6.37 -6.41
CA GLY A 45 -0.20 -5.50 -5.24
C GLY A 45 -1.61 -5.44 -4.68
N CYS A 46 -2.19 -4.25 -4.68
CA CYS A 46 -3.44 -3.94 -4.02
C CYS A 46 -4.60 -4.84 -4.48
N ASP A 47 -4.82 -4.92 -5.79
CA ASP A 47 -6.00 -5.59 -6.33
C ASP A 47 -5.97 -7.12 -6.11
N PRO A 48 -4.92 -7.87 -6.52
CA PRO A 48 -4.87 -9.30 -6.27
C PRO A 48 -4.90 -9.63 -4.78
N LYS A 49 -4.21 -8.84 -3.94
CA LYS A 49 -4.24 -9.01 -2.49
C LYS A 49 -5.65 -8.81 -1.95
N LYS A 50 -6.37 -7.77 -2.39
CA LYS A 50 -7.73 -7.48 -1.91
C LYS A 50 -8.76 -8.52 -2.41
N ILE A 51 -8.54 -9.11 -3.58
CA ILE A 51 -9.33 -10.26 -4.06
C ILE A 51 -9.16 -11.46 -3.10
N LEU A 52 -7.92 -11.79 -2.71
CA LEU A 52 -7.68 -12.85 -1.74
C LEU A 52 -8.26 -12.50 -0.36
N MET A 53 -8.13 -11.24 0.05
CA MET A 53 -8.62 -10.74 1.32
C MET A 53 -10.15 -10.82 1.45
N ALA A 54 -10.90 -10.71 0.36
CA ALA A 54 -12.36 -10.82 0.40
C ALA A 54 -12.85 -12.15 1.00
N ALA A 55 -12.15 -13.25 0.72
CA ALA A 55 -12.46 -14.55 1.34
C ALA A 55 -12.11 -14.58 2.84
N VAL A 56 -11.01 -13.89 3.24
CA VAL A 56 -10.60 -13.74 4.65
C VAL A 56 -11.63 -12.92 5.43
N GLU A 57 -12.09 -11.83 4.87
CA GLU A 57 -13.12 -10.94 5.45
C GLU A 57 -14.43 -11.71 5.64
N ALA A 58 -14.89 -12.43 4.61
CA ALA A 58 -16.11 -13.24 4.69
C ALA A 58 -16.00 -14.37 5.74
N GLN A 59 -14.85 -15.05 5.81
CA GLN A 59 -14.57 -16.05 6.83
C GLN A 59 -14.57 -15.43 8.23
N GLY A 60 -13.91 -14.28 8.43
CA GLY A 60 -13.86 -13.57 9.71
C GLY A 60 -15.23 -13.12 10.19
N GLN A 61 -16.09 -12.61 9.29
CA GLN A 61 -17.48 -12.28 9.62
C GLN A 61 -18.29 -13.52 10.02
N SER A 62 -18.10 -14.64 9.30
CA SER A 62 -18.76 -15.90 9.63
C SER A 62 -18.31 -16.45 10.98
N GLU A 63 -17.02 -16.34 11.29
CA GLU A 63 -16.41 -16.74 12.56
C GLU A 63 -16.96 -15.92 13.73
N ALA A 64 -17.01 -14.59 13.59
CA ALA A 64 -17.56 -13.69 14.58
C ALA A 64 -19.05 -13.99 14.89
N LEU A 65 -19.82 -14.37 13.89
CA LEU A 65 -21.25 -14.71 14.03
C LEU A 65 -21.50 -16.20 14.37
N GLN A 66 -20.49 -17.02 14.55
CA GLN A 66 -20.66 -18.40 14.96
C GLN A 66 -21.31 -18.47 16.34
N GLY A 67 -22.43 -19.20 16.45
CA GLY A 67 -23.26 -19.24 17.67
C GLY A 67 -24.18 -18.00 17.83
N HIS A 68 -24.06 -17.00 16.95
CA HIS A 68 -24.88 -15.79 16.91
C HIS A 68 -25.73 -15.71 15.63
N GLY A 69 -26.16 -16.86 15.12
CA GLY A 69 -26.99 -16.99 13.93
C GLY A 69 -26.33 -17.83 12.83
N LEU A 70 -25.03 -18.07 12.88
CA LEU A 70 -24.33 -18.98 11.97
C LEU A 70 -23.87 -20.25 12.69
N ALA A 71 -24.00 -21.41 12.02
CA ALA A 71 -23.65 -22.71 12.58
C ALA A 71 -22.22 -23.17 12.25
N GLY A 72 -21.52 -22.50 11.35
CA GLY A 72 -20.18 -22.91 10.93
C GLY A 72 -19.39 -21.77 10.27
N VAL A 73 -18.10 -22.02 10.12
CA VAL A 73 -17.16 -21.10 9.44
C VAL A 73 -16.77 -21.74 8.11
N PRO A 74 -16.88 -21.03 6.98
CA PRO A 74 -16.50 -21.57 5.68
C PRO A 74 -14.97 -21.75 5.60
N GLN A 75 -14.54 -22.81 4.92
CA GLN A 75 -13.12 -23.00 4.58
C GLN A 75 -12.80 -22.28 3.27
N ILE A 76 -11.61 -21.71 3.20
CA ILE A 76 -11.08 -21.10 1.97
C ILE A 76 -10.53 -22.21 1.07
N ASP A 77 -11.10 -22.33 -0.13
CA ASP A 77 -10.52 -23.14 -1.21
C ASP A 77 -9.48 -22.30 -1.95
N TRP A 78 -8.21 -22.56 -1.63
CA TRP A 78 -7.07 -21.81 -2.20
C TRP A 78 -7.05 -21.88 -3.74
N SER A 79 -7.26 -23.05 -4.32
CA SER A 79 -7.23 -23.24 -5.77
C SER A 79 -8.30 -22.39 -6.48
N SER A 80 -9.52 -22.44 -5.99
CA SER A 80 -10.64 -21.65 -6.52
C SER A 80 -10.42 -20.14 -6.33
N LEU A 81 -9.88 -19.74 -5.17
CA LEU A 81 -9.57 -18.34 -4.86
C LEU A 81 -8.46 -17.79 -5.78
N MET A 82 -7.39 -18.57 -6.01
CA MET A 82 -6.32 -18.21 -6.94
C MET A 82 -6.81 -18.15 -8.39
N ALA A 83 -7.69 -19.05 -8.81
CA ALA A 83 -8.31 -18.99 -10.13
C ALA A 83 -9.13 -17.69 -10.31
N THR A 84 -9.90 -17.29 -9.28
CA THR A 84 -10.65 -16.03 -9.28
C THR A 84 -9.71 -14.82 -9.39
N LYS A 85 -8.62 -14.81 -8.61
CA LYS A 85 -7.59 -13.75 -8.67
C LYS A 85 -6.96 -13.67 -10.07
N ARG A 86 -6.55 -14.81 -10.65
CA ARG A 86 -5.92 -14.87 -11.98
C ARG A 86 -6.86 -14.40 -13.09
N ALA A 87 -8.13 -14.78 -13.05
CA ALA A 87 -9.13 -14.33 -14.02
C ALA A 87 -9.26 -12.78 -14.11
N TYR A 88 -8.92 -12.08 -13.04
CA TYR A 88 -8.79 -10.61 -13.00
C TYR A 88 -7.42 -10.17 -13.50
N THR A 89 -6.32 -10.65 -12.87
CA THR A 89 -4.97 -10.10 -13.08
C THR A 89 -4.41 -10.38 -14.47
N GLU A 90 -4.72 -11.51 -15.09
CA GLU A 90 -4.23 -11.89 -16.43
C GLU A 90 -4.68 -10.93 -17.54
N LYS A 91 -5.78 -10.23 -17.36
CA LYS A 91 -6.32 -9.27 -18.33
C LYS A 91 -5.69 -7.88 -18.21
N ILE A 92 -5.04 -7.58 -17.08
CA ILE A 92 -4.54 -6.23 -16.78
C ILE A 92 -3.48 -5.76 -17.78
N PRO A 93 -2.40 -6.53 -18.10
CA PRO A 93 -1.36 -6.05 -18.98
C PRO A 93 -1.88 -5.73 -20.38
N THR A 94 -2.62 -6.66 -20.99
CA THR A 94 -3.19 -6.48 -22.34
C THR A 94 -4.25 -5.39 -22.39
N GLY A 95 -5.10 -5.30 -21.33
CA GLY A 95 -6.12 -4.27 -21.22
C GLY A 95 -5.50 -2.87 -21.06
N THR A 96 -4.46 -2.74 -20.26
CA THR A 96 -3.74 -1.47 -20.07
C THR A 96 -3.06 -1.01 -21.34
N GLN A 97 -2.31 -1.89 -22.00
CA GLN A 97 -1.65 -1.57 -23.26
C GLN A 97 -2.66 -1.22 -24.35
N GLY A 98 -3.73 -2.01 -24.48
CA GLY A 98 -4.82 -1.74 -25.42
C GLY A 98 -5.52 -0.40 -25.17
N GLY A 99 -5.67 -0.01 -23.88
CA GLY A 99 -6.19 1.31 -23.50
C GLY A 99 -5.30 2.45 -23.99
N LEU A 100 -3.97 2.36 -23.81
CA LEU A 100 -3.01 3.33 -24.33
C LEU A 100 -3.07 3.44 -25.86
N GLN A 101 -3.08 2.31 -26.55
CA GLN A 101 -3.20 2.25 -28.02
C GLN A 101 -4.50 2.88 -28.51
N SER A 102 -5.61 2.56 -27.88
CA SER A 102 -6.94 3.10 -28.23
C SER A 102 -7.03 4.62 -28.01
N ALA A 103 -6.31 5.14 -27.02
CA ALA A 103 -6.19 6.58 -26.78
C ALA A 103 -5.21 7.27 -27.74
N GLY A 104 -4.43 6.54 -28.55
CA GLY A 104 -3.39 7.11 -29.41
C GLY A 104 -2.11 7.48 -28.68
N ILE A 105 -1.90 6.97 -27.45
CA ILE A 105 -0.67 7.17 -26.68
C ILE A 105 0.36 6.15 -27.13
N ALA A 106 1.54 6.63 -27.56
CA ALA A 106 2.65 5.75 -27.94
C ALA A 106 3.12 4.93 -26.73
N ASN A 107 3.38 3.65 -26.92
CA ASN A 107 3.82 2.77 -25.84
C ASN A 107 4.94 1.86 -26.30
N TYR A 108 5.97 1.73 -25.46
CA TYR A 108 7.18 0.96 -25.72
C TYR A 108 7.41 -0.02 -24.57
N HIS A 109 7.66 -1.28 -24.92
CA HIS A 109 7.97 -2.31 -23.93
C HIS A 109 9.47 -2.57 -23.89
N GLY A 110 10.09 -2.38 -22.73
CA GLY A 110 11.52 -2.61 -22.53
C GLY A 110 12.12 -1.72 -21.43
N GLU A 111 13.36 -2.01 -21.08
CA GLU A 111 14.11 -1.21 -20.12
C GLU A 111 14.49 0.15 -20.72
N ALA A 112 14.15 1.21 -19.99
CA ALA A 112 14.53 2.56 -20.33
C ALA A 112 15.90 2.91 -19.72
N SER A 113 16.73 3.60 -20.48
CA SER A 113 18.04 4.10 -20.04
C SER A 113 18.29 5.50 -20.59
N PHE A 114 18.70 6.44 -19.75
CA PHE A 114 19.11 7.75 -20.20
C PHE A 114 20.53 7.71 -20.81
N GLU A 115 20.70 8.42 -21.92
CA GLU A 115 22.00 8.67 -22.53
C GLU A 115 22.56 10.05 -22.10
N ALA A 116 23.88 10.24 -22.25
CA ALA A 116 24.56 11.46 -21.83
C ALA A 116 24.11 12.72 -22.60
N ASP A 117 23.56 12.56 -23.79
CA ASP A 117 22.99 13.63 -24.62
C ASP A 117 21.52 13.96 -24.25
N GLY A 118 20.95 13.25 -23.27
CA GLY A 118 19.59 13.47 -22.76
C GLY A 118 18.51 12.75 -23.56
N HIS A 119 18.87 11.84 -24.47
CA HIS A 119 17.92 10.89 -25.07
C HIS A 119 17.62 9.75 -24.12
N LEU A 120 16.49 9.07 -24.37
CA LEU A 120 16.10 7.84 -23.69
C LEU A 120 16.21 6.66 -24.68
N THR A 121 16.90 5.60 -24.32
CA THR A 121 16.95 4.35 -25.09
C THR A 121 16.02 3.31 -24.47
N VAL A 122 15.35 2.53 -25.35
CA VAL A 122 14.52 1.38 -24.98
C VAL A 122 14.90 0.25 -25.95
N GLY A 123 15.76 -0.67 -25.52
CA GLY A 123 16.42 -1.61 -26.43
C GLY A 123 17.21 -0.85 -27.50
N ASP A 124 16.93 -1.12 -28.77
CA ASP A 124 17.57 -0.45 -29.91
C ASP A 124 16.87 0.86 -30.33
N ILE A 125 15.81 1.25 -29.66
CA ILE A 125 15.02 2.44 -30.00
C ILE A 125 15.53 3.63 -29.21
N GLN A 126 15.88 4.71 -29.89
CA GLN A 126 16.22 6.00 -29.27
C GLN A 126 15.01 6.95 -29.32
N LEU A 127 14.67 7.55 -28.21
CA LEU A 127 13.52 8.43 -28.02
C LEU A 127 13.97 9.78 -27.48
N SER A 128 13.31 10.86 -27.91
CA SER A 128 13.55 12.19 -27.40
C SER A 128 12.26 12.86 -26.92
N ALA A 129 12.35 13.61 -25.82
CA ALA A 129 11.22 14.37 -25.31
C ALA A 129 11.63 15.73 -24.74
N THR A 130 10.67 16.65 -24.68
CA THR A 130 10.85 17.93 -23.97
C THR A 130 10.97 17.69 -22.47
N ASN A 131 10.13 16.82 -21.91
CA ASN A 131 10.12 16.44 -20.50
C ASN A 131 10.06 14.92 -20.32
N PHE A 132 10.52 14.45 -19.15
CA PHE A 132 10.44 13.05 -18.73
C PHE A 132 9.79 12.97 -17.35
N ILE A 133 8.95 11.94 -17.13
CA ILE A 133 8.39 11.60 -15.83
C ILE A 133 8.85 10.20 -15.45
N ILE A 134 9.58 10.07 -14.34
CA ILE A 134 9.99 8.77 -13.80
C ILE A 134 8.94 8.31 -12.79
N ALA A 135 8.27 7.19 -13.10
CA ALA A 135 7.19 6.59 -12.31
C ALA A 135 7.43 5.07 -12.12
N THR A 136 8.69 4.67 -11.95
CA THR A 136 9.14 3.27 -11.91
C THR A 136 8.83 2.54 -10.60
N GLY A 137 8.35 3.26 -9.59
CA GLY A 137 7.86 2.67 -8.35
C GLY A 137 8.94 2.02 -7.49
N GLN A 138 8.53 0.97 -6.76
CA GLN A 138 9.39 0.19 -5.87
C GLN A 138 9.25 -1.31 -6.14
N ALA A 139 10.34 -2.07 -5.86
CA ALA A 139 10.38 -3.53 -5.89
C ALA A 139 10.57 -4.10 -4.46
N PRO A 140 10.15 -5.36 -4.18
CA PRO A 140 10.43 -6.01 -2.92
C PRO A 140 11.92 -6.04 -2.60
N ARG A 141 12.25 -5.77 -1.33
CA ARG A 141 13.63 -5.88 -0.83
C ARG A 141 13.91 -7.34 -0.43
N ILE A 142 14.98 -7.90 -0.96
CA ILE A 142 15.56 -9.15 -0.47
C ILE A 142 16.64 -8.80 0.56
N PRO A 143 16.50 -9.23 1.83
CA PRO A 143 17.52 -9.02 2.85
C PRO A 143 18.81 -9.76 2.52
N ASN A 144 19.95 -9.14 2.83
CA ASN A 144 21.26 -9.76 2.64
C ASN A 144 21.58 -10.68 3.82
N ILE A 145 21.18 -11.94 3.71
CA ILE A 145 21.40 -13.01 4.70
C ILE A 145 21.93 -14.27 3.99
N THR A 146 22.47 -15.20 4.75
CA THR A 146 22.85 -16.51 4.20
C THR A 146 21.62 -17.22 3.63
N GLY A 147 21.68 -17.67 2.37
CA GLY A 147 20.57 -18.32 1.69
C GLY A 147 19.49 -17.37 1.19
N GLN A 148 19.82 -16.09 0.93
CA GLN A 148 18.89 -15.09 0.38
C GLN A 148 18.28 -15.54 -0.96
N GLU A 149 18.94 -16.39 -1.72
CA GLU A 149 18.47 -16.96 -2.99
C GLU A 149 17.23 -17.87 -2.84
N TRP A 150 16.97 -18.35 -1.63
CA TRP A 150 15.81 -19.18 -1.30
C TRP A 150 14.60 -18.35 -0.86
N LEU A 151 14.79 -17.05 -0.63
CA LEU A 151 13.70 -16.16 -0.26
C LEU A 151 12.76 -15.91 -1.44
N ARG A 152 11.48 -16.00 -1.16
CA ARG A 152 10.40 -15.58 -2.05
C ARG A 152 9.95 -14.17 -1.69
N THR A 153 9.18 -13.52 -2.56
CA THR A 153 8.63 -12.19 -2.37
C THR A 153 7.11 -12.20 -2.30
N SER A 154 6.50 -11.06 -2.05
CA SER A 154 5.04 -10.89 -2.17
C SER A 154 4.52 -11.20 -3.56
N ASN A 155 5.32 -11.00 -4.62
CA ASN A 155 4.93 -11.35 -5.98
C ASN A 155 4.75 -12.87 -6.11
N ASP A 156 5.69 -13.64 -5.57
CA ASP A 156 5.65 -15.11 -5.58
C ASP A 156 4.47 -15.63 -4.75
N PHE A 157 4.20 -15.03 -3.58
CA PHE A 157 3.04 -15.39 -2.75
C PHE A 157 1.72 -15.24 -3.50
N LEU A 158 1.56 -14.10 -4.18
CA LEU A 158 0.34 -13.80 -4.95
C LEU A 158 0.19 -14.64 -6.21
N ASP A 159 1.15 -15.52 -6.49
CA ASP A 159 1.11 -16.42 -7.65
C ASP A 159 1.27 -17.92 -7.29
N LEU A 160 1.17 -18.27 -6.02
CA LEU A 160 1.24 -19.66 -5.54
C LEU A 160 0.07 -20.50 -6.08
N ASP A 161 0.36 -21.58 -6.77
CA ASP A 161 -0.65 -22.59 -7.15
C ASP A 161 -1.16 -23.35 -5.91
N THR A 162 -0.25 -23.67 -5.03
CA THR A 162 -0.54 -24.40 -3.78
C THR A 162 0.04 -23.65 -2.60
N LEU A 163 -0.78 -23.43 -1.58
CA LEU A 163 -0.31 -22.85 -0.32
C LEU A 163 0.36 -23.94 0.52
N PRO A 164 1.63 -23.76 0.96
CA PRO A 164 2.28 -24.72 1.86
C PRO A 164 1.56 -24.86 3.20
N ALA A 165 1.75 -26.01 3.85
CA ALA A 165 1.19 -26.28 5.18
C ALA A 165 1.67 -25.27 6.23
N ASP A 166 2.92 -24.80 6.10
CA ASP A 166 3.46 -23.70 6.90
C ASP A 166 4.34 -22.78 6.08
N ILE A 167 4.40 -21.49 6.50
CA ILE A 167 5.22 -20.45 5.88
C ILE A 167 5.84 -19.55 6.93
N THR A 168 6.99 -18.95 6.58
CA THR A 168 7.62 -17.89 7.36
C THR A 168 7.61 -16.58 6.59
N LEU A 169 7.15 -15.50 7.21
CA LEU A 169 7.15 -14.14 6.69
C LEU A 169 8.17 -13.30 7.46
N MET A 170 9.18 -12.78 6.74
CA MET A 170 10.28 -12.00 7.30
C MET A 170 9.99 -10.51 7.19
N GLY A 171 9.33 -9.95 8.20
CA GLY A 171 8.93 -8.54 8.29
C GLY A 171 7.43 -8.36 8.52
N ALA A 172 7.04 -7.76 9.66
CA ALA A 172 5.66 -7.47 10.04
C ALA A 172 5.25 -6.02 9.67
N GLY A 173 5.54 -5.59 8.44
CA GLY A 173 4.97 -4.38 7.83
C GLY A 173 3.61 -4.69 7.21
N TYR A 174 3.05 -3.73 6.44
CA TYR A 174 1.78 -3.90 5.70
C TYR A 174 1.71 -5.25 4.97
N VAL A 175 2.72 -5.52 4.13
CA VAL A 175 2.75 -6.72 3.29
C VAL A 175 2.77 -7.99 4.16
N GLY A 176 3.65 -8.03 5.18
CA GLY A 176 3.80 -9.20 6.04
C GLY A 176 2.52 -9.54 6.79
N ILE A 177 1.88 -8.54 7.42
CA ILE A 177 0.64 -8.74 8.19
C ILE A 177 -0.51 -9.18 7.28
N GLU A 178 -0.67 -8.56 6.12
CA GLU A 178 -1.76 -8.88 5.19
C GLU A 178 -1.60 -10.28 4.58
N LEU A 179 -0.38 -10.66 4.18
CA LEU A 179 -0.11 -12.00 3.67
C LEU A 179 -0.22 -13.05 4.78
N ALA A 180 0.17 -12.72 6.02
CA ALA A 180 -0.04 -13.58 7.18
C ALA A 180 -1.52 -13.88 7.41
N ALA A 181 -2.37 -12.86 7.37
CA ALA A 181 -3.81 -13.02 7.53
C ALA A 181 -4.41 -13.90 6.42
N ILE A 182 -3.98 -13.70 5.16
CA ILE A 182 -4.46 -14.50 4.01
C ILE A 182 -4.03 -15.97 4.17
N ALA A 183 -2.75 -16.23 4.42
CA ALA A 183 -2.25 -17.58 4.52
C ALA A 183 -2.86 -18.35 5.71
N ASN A 184 -2.95 -17.70 6.87
CA ASN A 184 -3.53 -18.29 8.06
C ASN A 184 -5.01 -18.62 7.87
N ALA A 185 -5.79 -17.72 7.31
CA ALA A 185 -7.21 -17.94 7.01
C ALA A 185 -7.42 -19.09 6.00
N ALA A 186 -6.47 -19.28 5.07
CA ALA A 186 -6.47 -20.39 4.12
C ALA A 186 -5.90 -21.70 4.67
N GLY A 187 -5.53 -21.76 5.97
CA GLY A 187 -5.16 -22.97 6.68
C GLY A 187 -3.66 -23.24 6.79
N SER A 188 -2.80 -22.30 6.36
CA SER A 188 -1.35 -22.43 6.57
C SER A 188 -0.97 -22.01 8.00
N GLN A 189 -0.05 -22.74 8.63
CA GLN A 189 0.63 -22.27 9.84
C GLN A 189 1.58 -21.13 9.46
N VAL A 190 1.49 -20.00 10.15
CA VAL A 190 2.24 -18.80 9.80
C VAL A 190 3.19 -18.39 10.92
N HIS A 191 4.48 -18.24 10.59
CA HIS A 191 5.49 -17.59 11.42
C HIS A 191 5.71 -16.16 10.90
N LEU A 192 5.26 -15.15 11.64
CA LEU A 192 5.44 -13.74 11.32
C LEU A 192 6.56 -13.17 12.18
N ILE A 193 7.74 -12.97 11.58
CA ILE A 193 8.97 -12.59 12.27
C ILE A 193 9.30 -11.13 12.02
N HIS A 194 9.62 -10.37 13.07
CA HIS A 194 10.00 -8.98 12.95
C HIS A 194 11.24 -8.63 13.77
N HIS A 195 12.16 -7.89 13.16
CA HIS A 195 13.49 -7.56 13.71
C HIS A 195 13.47 -6.60 14.91
N SER A 196 12.38 -5.89 15.15
CA SER A 196 12.26 -4.94 16.26
C SER A 196 11.01 -5.20 17.10
N ASP A 197 10.92 -4.51 18.22
CA ASP A 197 9.80 -4.57 19.16
C ASP A 197 8.49 -4.00 18.62
N ARG A 198 8.57 -3.14 17.57
CA ARG A 198 7.43 -2.38 17.08
C ARG A 198 7.32 -2.39 15.55
N PRO A 199 6.47 -3.23 14.97
CA PRO A 199 6.06 -3.12 13.57
C PRO A 199 5.14 -1.91 13.35
N LEU A 200 4.86 -1.57 12.09
CA LEU A 200 3.92 -0.52 11.69
C LEU A 200 4.16 0.82 12.43
N ARG A 201 5.42 1.26 12.53
CA ARG A 201 5.84 2.43 13.35
C ARG A 201 5.08 3.73 13.07
N GLY A 202 4.44 3.85 11.91
CA GLY A 202 3.61 5.00 11.53
C GLY A 202 2.22 4.99 12.17
N PHE A 203 1.78 3.88 12.77
CA PHE A 203 0.47 3.74 13.40
C PHE A 203 0.54 3.89 14.93
N ASP A 204 -0.62 4.09 15.56
CA ASP A 204 -0.76 4.12 17.01
C ASP A 204 -0.27 2.81 17.65
N GLY A 205 0.66 2.93 18.62
CA GLY A 205 1.33 1.76 19.19
C GLY A 205 0.42 0.82 19.99
N GLU A 206 -0.61 1.35 20.64
CA GLU A 206 -1.55 0.52 21.41
C GLU A 206 -2.46 -0.28 20.47
N LEU A 207 -2.94 0.35 19.40
CA LEU A 207 -3.77 -0.34 18.41
C LEU A 207 -2.96 -1.33 17.59
N VAL A 208 -1.66 -1.06 17.32
CA VAL A 208 -0.75 -2.05 16.73
C VAL A 208 -0.59 -3.25 17.67
N ALA A 209 -0.36 -3.03 18.97
CA ALA A 209 -0.25 -4.12 19.95
C ALA A 209 -1.55 -4.95 20.03
N ALA A 210 -2.71 -4.29 19.98
CA ALA A 210 -4.01 -4.97 19.94
C ALA A 210 -4.18 -5.83 18.65
N LEU A 211 -3.78 -5.29 17.49
CA LEU A 211 -3.77 -6.06 16.23
C LEU A 211 -2.86 -7.30 16.32
N LEU A 212 -1.63 -7.16 16.84
CA LEU A 212 -0.72 -8.30 16.99
C LEU A 212 -1.26 -9.36 17.95
N LYS A 213 -1.91 -8.91 19.04
CA LYS A 213 -2.60 -9.83 19.96
C LYS A 213 -3.72 -10.59 19.26
N ARG A 214 -4.49 -9.91 18.40
CA ARG A 214 -5.53 -10.55 17.59
C ARG A 214 -4.95 -11.57 16.62
N LEU A 215 -3.90 -11.22 15.88
CA LEU A 215 -3.21 -12.14 14.98
C LEU A 215 -2.69 -13.39 15.71
N THR A 216 -2.15 -13.21 16.92
CA THR A 216 -1.72 -14.36 17.75
C THR A 216 -2.91 -15.21 18.19
N ALA A 217 -4.04 -14.60 18.55
CA ALA A 217 -5.26 -15.34 18.90
C ALA A 217 -5.86 -16.09 17.69
N ASP A 218 -5.65 -15.58 16.47
CA ASP A 218 -6.02 -16.26 15.23
C ASP A 218 -5.07 -17.42 14.86
N GLY A 219 -3.99 -17.65 15.64
CA GLY A 219 -3.06 -18.77 15.47
C GLY A 219 -1.77 -18.44 14.72
N ILE A 220 -1.51 -17.15 14.41
CA ILE A 220 -0.25 -16.72 13.81
C ILE A 220 0.84 -16.64 14.89
N ASP A 221 1.99 -17.30 14.67
CA ASP A 221 3.18 -17.21 15.55
C ASP A 221 3.91 -15.89 15.28
N VAL A 222 3.58 -14.85 16.07
CA VAL A 222 4.19 -13.51 15.96
C VAL A 222 5.42 -13.44 16.85
N GLN A 223 6.60 -13.22 16.26
CA GLN A 223 7.88 -13.08 16.98
C GLN A 223 8.49 -11.71 16.67
N LEU A 224 8.53 -10.84 17.67
CA LEU A 224 9.20 -9.55 17.64
C LEU A 224 10.65 -9.68 18.12
N ASP A 225 11.46 -8.65 17.96
CA ASP A 225 12.87 -8.60 18.34
C ASP A 225 13.67 -9.83 17.86
N THR A 226 13.33 -10.31 16.66
CA THR A 226 13.88 -11.54 16.12
C THR A 226 14.43 -11.32 14.72
N ASP A 227 15.75 -11.43 14.59
CA ASP A 227 16.45 -11.34 13.31
C ASP A 227 16.68 -12.72 12.71
N ILE A 228 16.18 -12.95 11.49
CA ILE A 228 16.55 -14.11 10.69
C ILE A 228 17.91 -13.84 10.04
N THR A 229 18.85 -14.74 10.23
CA THR A 229 20.23 -14.63 9.73
C THR A 229 20.57 -15.62 8.62
N ALA A 230 19.84 -16.73 8.54
CA ALA A 230 20.05 -17.73 7.50
C ALA A 230 18.76 -18.48 7.13
N VAL A 231 18.68 -18.86 5.86
CA VAL A 231 17.69 -19.81 5.32
C VAL A 231 18.46 -20.86 4.52
N THR A 232 18.32 -22.12 4.87
CA THR A 232 19.06 -23.22 4.20
C THR A 232 18.09 -24.35 3.82
N PRO A 233 18.28 -25.03 2.68
CA PRO A 233 17.48 -26.18 2.32
C PRO A 233 17.56 -27.27 3.38
N ALA A 234 16.43 -27.92 3.67
CA ALA A 234 16.27 -29.03 4.59
C ALA A 234 15.23 -30.01 4.01
N ASP A 235 15.70 -31.04 3.29
CA ASP A 235 14.89 -31.93 2.48
C ASP A 235 14.01 -31.18 1.48
N ASP A 236 12.68 -31.27 1.59
CA ASP A 236 11.69 -30.56 0.77
C ASP A 236 11.20 -29.23 1.40
N GLN A 237 11.84 -28.81 2.49
CA GLN A 237 11.54 -27.59 3.24
C GLN A 237 12.78 -26.68 3.35
N TYR A 238 12.66 -25.63 4.17
CA TYR A 238 13.74 -24.73 4.51
C TYR A 238 13.91 -24.64 6.02
N GLN A 239 15.15 -24.72 6.49
CA GLN A 239 15.50 -24.40 7.87
C GLN A 239 15.77 -22.90 7.97
N VAL A 240 15.05 -22.23 8.86
CA VAL A 240 15.25 -20.83 9.23
C VAL A 240 16.09 -20.78 10.50
N THR A 241 17.10 -19.89 10.54
CA THR A 241 17.96 -19.67 11.69
C THR A 241 17.92 -18.19 12.09
N THR A 242 17.80 -17.93 13.37
CA THR A 242 17.81 -16.56 13.94
C THR A 242 19.16 -16.20 14.53
N ALA A 243 19.38 -14.91 14.80
CA ALA A 243 20.56 -14.41 15.50
C ALA A 243 20.76 -14.99 16.91
N SER A 244 19.67 -15.38 17.59
CA SER A 244 19.71 -16.05 18.90
C SER A 244 20.05 -17.55 18.83
N GLY A 245 20.17 -18.11 17.61
CA GLY A 245 20.40 -19.53 17.38
C GLY A 245 19.12 -20.39 17.40
N LYS A 246 17.92 -19.80 17.53
CA LYS A 246 16.67 -20.52 17.36
C LYS A 246 16.51 -20.96 15.91
N THR A 247 16.03 -22.20 15.71
CA THR A 247 15.78 -22.76 14.37
C THR A 247 14.41 -23.41 14.29
N TRP A 248 13.81 -23.40 13.09
CA TRP A 248 12.62 -24.20 12.74
C TRP A 248 12.64 -24.51 11.24
N THR A 249 11.83 -25.45 10.79
CA THR A 249 11.62 -25.76 9.38
C THR A 249 10.30 -25.16 8.90
N THR A 250 10.23 -24.79 7.63
CA THR A 250 9.07 -24.16 7.01
C THR A 250 9.01 -24.48 5.50
N GLY A 251 7.83 -24.57 4.94
CA GLY A 251 7.67 -24.87 3.52
C GLY A 251 8.19 -23.78 2.60
N LEU A 252 7.96 -22.51 2.91
CA LEU A 252 8.49 -21.36 2.17
C LEU A 252 8.81 -20.19 3.09
N VAL A 253 9.79 -19.37 2.69
CA VAL A 253 10.16 -18.13 3.40
C VAL A 253 9.96 -16.92 2.47
N PHE A 254 9.18 -15.94 2.92
CA PHE A 254 8.88 -14.74 2.16
C PHE A 254 9.56 -13.52 2.78
N ALA A 255 10.31 -12.77 1.96
CA ALA A 255 10.86 -11.49 2.33
C ALA A 255 9.77 -10.41 2.24
N THR A 256 9.25 -9.99 3.40
CA THR A 256 8.30 -8.88 3.56
C THR A 256 8.94 -7.69 4.30
N ALA A 257 10.29 -7.57 4.18
CA ALA A 257 11.15 -6.64 4.90
C ALA A 257 11.28 -5.26 4.23
N GLY A 258 10.24 -4.83 3.52
CA GLY A 258 10.16 -3.53 2.86
C GLY A 258 10.38 -3.59 1.35
N ARG A 259 10.49 -2.40 0.74
CA ARG A 259 10.61 -2.22 -0.71
C ARG A 259 11.71 -1.19 -1.00
N LEU A 260 12.34 -1.27 -2.17
CA LEU A 260 13.38 -0.36 -2.63
C LEU A 260 12.95 0.36 -3.90
N PRO A 261 13.33 1.64 -4.08
CA PRO A 261 13.03 2.39 -5.30
C PRO A 261 13.70 1.75 -6.52
N VAL A 262 12.96 1.68 -7.64
CA VAL A 262 13.46 1.10 -8.89
C VAL A 262 14.13 2.22 -9.71
N THR A 263 15.43 2.43 -9.47
CA THR A 263 16.26 3.41 -10.18
C THR A 263 17.39 2.76 -10.98
N ALA A 264 17.72 1.51 -10.68
CA ALA A 264 18.79 0.77 -11.34
C ALA A 264 18.49 0.61 -12.85
N GLY A 265 19.54 0.76 -13.67
CA GLY A 265 19.46 0.66 -15.14
C GLY A 265 18.98 1.95 -15.83
N LEU A 266 18.40 2.91 -15.12
CA LEU A 266 17.98 4.19 -15.71
C LEU A 266 19.15 5.13 -16.03
N HIS A 267 20.32 4.92 -15.45
CA HIS A 267 21.51 5.77 -15.59
C HIS A 267 21.24 7.26 -15.31
N LEU A 268 20.58 7.52 -14.18
CA LEU A 268 20.12 8.86 -13.76
C LEU A 268 21.29 9.87 -13.62
N GLU A 269 22.46 9.39 -13.30
CA GLU A 269 23.72 10.18 -13.22
C GLU A 269 24.07 10.84 -14.56
N ARG A 270 23.75 10.23 -15.70
CA ARG A 270 24.00 10.78 -17.04
C ARG A 270 23.22 12.05 -17.34
N VAL A 271 22.08 12.20 -16.67
CA VAL A 271 21.19 13.36 -16.83
C VAL A 271 21.10 14.21 -15.57
N ASN A 272 22.10 14.10 -14.67
CA ASN A 272 22.20 14.90 -13.44
C ASN A 272 20.96 14.81 -12.52
N VAL A 273 20.32 13.66 -12.41
CA VAL A 273 19.23 13.39 -11.47
C VAL A 273 19.80 12.79 -10.19
N THR A 274 19.60 13.47 -9.06
CA THR A 274 20.10 13.06 -7.76
C THR A 274 19.19 12.02 -7.12
N THR A 275 19.80 10.96 -6.56
CA THR A 275 19.10 9.89 -5.83
C THR A 275 19.67 9.74 -4.42
N THR A 276 18.86 9.17 -3.52
CA THR A 276 19.25 8.73 -2.19
C THR A 276 18.96 7.22 -2.04
N ALA A 277 19.23 6.66 -0.88
CA ALA A 277 18.82 5.30 -0.55
C ALA A 277 17.28 5.13 -0.52
N HIS A 278 16.51 6.24 -0.43
CA HIS A 278 15.06 6.25 -0.34
C HIS A 278 14.35 6.59 -1.66
N GLY A 279 15.10 6.99 -2.71
CA GLY A 279 14.55 7.27 -4.03
C GLY A 279 15.14 8.50 -4.71
N ILE A 280 14.39 9.01 -5.68
CA ILE A 280 14.74 10.19 -6.46
C ILE A 280 14.41 11.45 -5.66
N GLN A 281 15.37 12.38 -5.52
CA GLN A 281 15.10 13.68 -4.91
C GLN A 281 14.31 14.58 -5.85
N VAL A 282 13.27 15.19 -5.31
CA VAL A 282 12.44 16.17 -6.01
C VAL A 282 12.15 17.38 -5.14
N ASN A 283 11.85 18.51 -5.77
CA ASN A 283 11.30 19.70 -5.11
C ASN A 283 9.79 19.60 -4.91
N ASP A 284 9.14 20.67 -4.43
CA ASP A 284 7.70 20.72 -4.18
C ASP A 284 6.85 20.79 -5.46
N HIS A 285 7.48 20.74 -6.63
CA HIS A 285 6.82 20.58 -7.93
C HIS A 285 7.06 19.21 -8.55
N LEU A 286 7.55 18.22 -7.76
CA LEU A 286 7.94 16.88 -8.23
C LEU A 286 9.05 16.91 -9.31
N GLN A 287 9.78 18.03 -9.44
CA GLN A 287 10.87 18.23 -10.37
C GLN A 287 12.17 17.77 -9.71
N THR A 288 12.97 17.02 -10.44
CA THR A 288 14.29 16.56 -9.98
C THR A 288 15.36 17.68 -10.07
N THR A 289 16.60 17.36 -9.79
CA THR A 289 17.74 18.27 -10.02
C THR A 289 17.94 18.62 -11.51
N ASN A 290 17.37 17.84 -12.43
CA ASN A 290 17.30 18.18 -13.84
C ASN A 290 15.95 18.83 -14.15
N PRO A 291 15.89 20.07 -14.65
CA PRO A 291 14.62 20.79 -14.87
C PRO A 291 13.70 20.17 -15.92
N ARG A 292 14.18 19.24 -16.74
CA ARG A 292 13.38 18.49 -17.73
C ARG A 292 12.87 17.14 -17.21
N VAL A 293 13.30 16.72 -16.01
CA VAL A 293 12.99 15.40 -15.46
C VAL A 293 12.21 15.57 -14.17
N PHE A 294 11.05 14.95 -14.13
CA PHE A 294 10.15 14.87 -12.98
C PHE A 294 10.09 13.43 -12.48
N ALA A 295 9.68 13.25 -11.23
CA ALA A 295 9.44 11.91 -10.70
C ALA A 295 8.21 11.91 -9.79
N LEU A 296 7.49 10.76 -9.74
CA LEU A 296 6.28 10.60 -8.94
C LEU A 296 6.14 9.18 -8.39
N GLY A 297 5.28 9.02 -7.40
CA GLY A 297 4.95 7.73 -6.80
C GLY A 297 6.07 7.17 -5.92
N ASP A 298 6.09 5.86 -5.78
CA ASP A 298 6.93 5.18 -4.80
C ASP A 298 8.44 5.34 -5.03
N VAL A 299 8.87 5.70 -6.25
CA VAL A 299 10.28 5.92 -6.58
C VAL A 299 10.87 7.19 -5.97
N VAL A 300 10.01 8.12 -5.52
CA VAL A 300 10.42 9.44 -5.02
C VAL A 300 10.82 9.39 -3.55
N ASP A 301 11.90 10.08 -3.17
CA ASP A 301 12.31 10.28 -1.77
C ASP A 301 11.50 11.41 -1.14
N ARG A 302 10.34 11.08 -0.56
CA ARG A 302 9.44 12.01 0.14
C ARG A 302 8.80 11.35 1.36
N PRO A 303 8.38 12.14 2.37
CA PRO A 303 7.78 11.62 3.60
C PRO A 303 6.37 11.03 3.42
N GLN A 304 5.67 11.33 2.31
CA GLN A 304 4.35 10.80 2.03
C GLN A 304 4.38 9.26 1.93
N PRO A 305 3.34 8.58 2.42
CA PRO A 305 3.26 7.13 2.35
C PRO A 305 3.25 6.65 0.89
N LYS A 306 3.94 5.53 0.64
CA LYS A 306 4.04 4.92 -0.69
C LYS A 306 2.77 4.13 -1.00
N LEU A 307 1.73 4.84 -1.45
CA LEU A 307 0.39 4.31 -1.70
C LEU A 307 -0.07 4.67 -3.12
N THR A 308 -0.82 3.77 -3.73
CA THR A 308 -1.39 3.97 -5.09
C THR A 308 -2.20 5.27 -5.23
N PRO A 309 -3.07 5.66 -4.28
CA PRO A 309 -3.79 6.94 -4.36
C PRO A 309 -2.86 8.16 -4.39
N VAL A 310 -1.76 8.11 -3.64
CA VAL A 310 -0.73 9.17 -3.62
C VAL A 310 -0.06 9.29 -4.98
N ALA A 311 0.38 8.18 -5.56
CA ALA A 311 0.98 8.16 -6.89
C ALA A 311 0.02 8.71 -7.97
N GLY A 312 -1.26 8.34 -7.90
CA GLY A 312 -2.31 8.88 -8.80
C GLY A 312 -2.55 10.37 -8.61
N PHE A 313 -2.53 10.85 -7.35
CA PHE A 313 -2.63 12.28 -7.04
C PHE A 313 -1.46 13.08 -7.62
N GLU A 314 -0.23 12.58 -7.44
CA GLU A 314 0.99 13.17 -8.00
C GLU A 314 0.98 13.17 -9.53
N GLY A 315 0.47 12.10 -10.16
CA GLY A 315 0.31 12.04 -11.62
C GLY A 315 -0.63 13.13 -12.14
N ARG A 316 -1.77 13.33 -11.48
CA ARG A 316 -2.72 14.43 -11.82
C ARG A 316 -2.12 15.81 -11.58
N TYR A 317 -1.31 15.98 -10.52
CA TYR A 317 -0.60 17.23 -10.26
C TYR A 317 0.39 17.54 -11.40
N LEU A 318 1.24 16.59 -11.80
CA LEU A 318 2.19 16.79 -12.91
C LEU A 318 1.50 17.04 -14.24
N THR A 319 0.31 16.47 -14.44
CA THR A 319 -0.52 16.80 -15.61
C THR A 319 -0.82 18.31 -15.70
N GLN A 320 -1.14 18.95 -14.57
CA GLN A 320 -1.41 20.38 -14.51
C GLN A 320 -0.13 21.21 -14.63
N THR A 321 0.94 20.77 -13.96
CA THR A 321 2.25 21.45 -13.96
C THR A 321 2.86 21.53 -15.35
N LEU A 322 2.83 20.44 -16.12
CA LEU A 322 3.42 20.40 -17.45
C LEU A 322 2.54 21.01 -18.55
N ALA A 323 1.23 21.06 -18.34
CA ALA A 323 0.31 21.73 -19.26
C ALA A 323 0.19 23.25 -19.03
N LYS A 324 0.41 23.71 -17.79
CA LYS A 324 0.32 25.12 -17.38
C LYS A 324 1.59 25.48 -16.60
N GLN A 325 2.35 26.44 -17.09
CA GLN A 325 3.65 26.81 -16.54
C GLN A 325 3.64 27.45 -15.14
N ASP A 326 2.49 27.65 -14.51
CA ASP A 326 2.34 28.41 -13.26
C ASP A 326 1.43 27.67 -12.27
N GLN A 327 1.88 26.50 -11.80
CA GLN A 327 1.18 25.73 -10.77
C GLN A 327 1.81 25.99 -9.39
N PRO A 328 1.00 26.14 -8.33
CA PRO A 328 1.53 26.19 -6.96
C PRO A 328 2.21 24.87 -6.59
N ALA A 329 3.08 24.91 -5.58
CA ALA A 329 3.69 23.72 -4.99
C ALA A 329 2.61 22.69 -4.60
N ILE A 330 2.95 21.41 -4.74
CA ILE A 330 2.02 20.32 -4.41
C ILE A 330 1.66 20.35 -2.91
N THR A 331 0.37 20.41 -2.63
CA THR A 331 -0.15 20.30 -1.27
C THR A 331 -0.95 19.01 -1.17
N TYR A 332 -0.49 18.12 -0.29
CA TYR A 332 -1.18 16.85 -0.08
C TYR A 332 -2.36 17.03 0.88
N PRO A 333 -3.53 16.45 0.55
CA PRO A 333 -4.60 16.31 1.52
C PRO A 333 -4.20 15.33 2.63
N VAL A 334 -5.05 15.14 3.61
CA VAL A 334 -4.90 14.04 4.57
C VAL A 334 -4.90 12.72 3.80
N ILE A 335 -4.02 11.80 4.19
CA ILE A 335 -3.83 10.53 3.47
C ILE A 335 -4.24 9.39 4.39
N PRO A 336 -5.37 8.73 4.16
CA PRO A 336 -5.74 7.54 4.90
C PRO A 336 -4.85 6.34 4.54
N ALA A 337 -4.55 5.52 5.54
CA ALA A 337 -3.79 4.29 5.40
C ALA A 337 -4.50 3.16 6.13
N VAL A 338 -4.56 1.97 5.51
CA VAL A 338 -5.22 0.79 6.06
C VAL A 338 -4.32 -0.43 5.94
N VAL A 339 -4.23 -1.22 7.01
CA VAL A 339 -3.68 -2.58 7.05
C VAL A 339 -4.86 -3.54 7.09
N TYR A 340 -5.00 -4.38 6.09
CA TYR A 340 -6.15 -5.26 5.90
C TYR A 340 -6.00 -6.61 6.63
N GLY A 341 -7.12 -7.19 7.03
CA GLY A 341 -7.22 -8.47 7.70
C GLY A 341 -8.65 -8.78 8.09
N LYS A 342 -8.89 -9.84 8.91
CA LYS A 342 -10.19 -10.05 9.58
C LYS A 342 -10.53 -8.85 10.47
N THR A 343 -9.53 -8.35 11.19
CA THR A 343 -9.53 -7.06 11.90
C THR A 343 -8.56 -6.13 11.18
N GLN A 344 -9.01 -4.93 10.83
CA GLN A 344 -8.26 -3.95 10.06
C GLN A 344 -7.74 -2.84 10.99
N LEU A 345 -6.55 -2.31 10.69
CA LEU A 345 -6.00 -1.14 11.37
C LEU A 345 -5.94 0.02 10.37
N ALA A 346 -6.67 1.09 10.64
CA ALA A 346 -6.72 2.26 9.78
C ALA A 346 -6.30 3.54 10.50
N GLN A 347 -5.71 4.48 9.79
CA GLN A 347 -5.25 5.76 10.37
C GLN A 347 -5.29 6.87 9.32
N LEU A 348 -5.58 8.10 9.77
CA LEU A 348 -5.41 9.32 8.96
C LEU A 348 -5.15 10.54 9.85
N GLY A 349 -4.59 11.59 9.25
CA GLY A 349 -4.41 12.91 9.89
C GLY A 349 -3.42 12.93 11.04
N VAL A 350 -3.69 13.76 12.05
CA VAL A 350 -2.85 13.91 13.25
C VAL A 350 -2.91 12.64 14.06
N THR A 351 -1.75 12.04 14.37
CA THR A 351 -1.70 10.80 15.14
C THR A 351 -1.95 11.07 16.64
N PRO A 352 -2.51 10.09 17.39
CA PRO A 352 -2.65 10.21 18.84
C PRO A 352 -1.31 10.52 19.53
N ALA A 353 -0.21 9.95 19.03
CA ALA A 353 1.14 10.21 19.57
C ALA A 353 1.56 11.68 19.38
N THR A 354 1.30 12.26 18.20
CA THR A 354 1.55 13.69 17.94
C THR A 354 0.66 14.58 18.81
N ALA A 355 -0.62 14.23 18.93
CA ALA A 355 -1.57 14.97 19.76
C ALA A 355 -1.17 14.99 21.25
N THR A 356 -0.69 13.86 21.78
CA THR A 356 -0.21 13.76 23.17
C THR A 356 1.02 14.65 23.42
N GLN A 357 1.84 14.90 22.42
CA GLN A 357 2.98 15.83 22.53
C GLN A 357 2.57 17.30 22.48
N GLN A 358 1.33 17.61 22.06
CA GLN A 358 0.79 18.96 21.91
C GLN A 358 -0.58 19.09 22.60
N PRO A 359 -0.67 18.84 23.92
CA PRO A 359 -1.94 18.74 24.63
C PRO A 359 -2.73 20.05 24.70
N GLU A 360 -2.06 21.19 24.52
CA GLU A 360 -2.72 22.51 24.43
C GLU A 360 -3.45 22.72 23.11
N THR A 361 -2.99 22.06 22.04
CA THR A 361 -3.57 22.18 20.70
C THR A 361 -4.63 21.12 20.45
N TYR A 362 -4.37 19.89 20.89
CA TYR A 362 -5.20 18.74 20.57
C TYR A 362 -5.79 18.06 21.80
N ALA A 363 -6.91 17.39 21.61
CA ALA A 363 -7.48 16.42 22.53
C ALA A 363 -7.53 15.05 21.84
N VAL A 364 -7.42 13.98 22.62
CA VAL A 364 -7.56 12.60 22.13
C VAL A 364 -8.71 11.95 22.88
N SER A 365 -9.71 11.49 22.16
CA SER A 365 -10.78 10.63 22.67
C SER A 365 -10.46 9.19 22.31
N ASP A 366 -10.48 8.29 23.27
CA ASP A 366 -10.23 6.85 23.08
C ASP A 366 -11.53 6.10 23.40
N LEU A 367 -12.17 5.55 22.38
CA LEU A 367 -13.51 5.01 22.44
C LEU A 367 -13.49 3.50 22.20
N ASP A 368 -13.99 2.73 23.15
CA ASP A 368 -14.36 1.34 22.98
C ASP A 368 -15.72 1.27 22.27
N LEU A 369 -15.73 0.70 21.06
CA LEU A 369 -16.93 0.63 20.23
C LEU A 369 -17.63 -0.74 20.33
N THR A 370 -17.10 -1.70 21.06
CA THR A 370 -17.59 -3.08 21.13
C THR A 370 -19.04 -3.18 21.59
N ALA A 371 -19.48 -2.25 22.45
CA ALA A 371 -20.86 -2.14 22.94
C ALA A 371 -21.79 -1.35 22.00
N TRP A 372 -21.24 -0.60 21.03
CA TRP A 372 -22.04 0.21 20.12
C TRP A 372 -22.79 -0.68 19.13
N TYR A 373 -24.02 -0.29 18.77
CA TYR A 373 -24.90 -1.13 17.96
C TYR A 373 -24.27 -1.59 16.65
N SER A 374 -23.59 -0.70 15.93
CA SER A 374 -22.98 -0.98 14.63
C SER A 374 -21.94 -2.09 14.68
N TYR A 375 -21.16 -2.17 15.75
CA TYR A 375 -20.11 -3.16 15.95
C TYR A 375 -20.59 -4.40 16.69
N ARG A 376 -21.44 -4.21 17.70
CA ARG A 376 -22.01 -5.31 18.47
C ARG A 376 -22.88 -6.25 17.61
N ARG A 377 -23.65 -5.74 16.65
CA ARG A 377 -24.50 -6.56 15.77
C ARG A 377 -23.70 -7.53 14.90
N ILE A 378 -22.44 -7.21 14.59
CA ILE A 378 -21.51 -8.05 13.80
C ILE A 378 -20.50 -8.78 14.67
N GLN A 379 -20.60 -8.67 16.00
CA GLN A 379 -19.71 -9.27 16.99
C GLN A 379 -18.26 -8.85 16.84
N ASP A 380 -17.98 -7.59 16.47
CA ASP A 380 -16.62 -7.05 16.38
C ASP A 380 -16.08 -6.77 17.79
N ALA A 381 -15.35 -7.75 18.31
CA ALA A 381 -14.80 -7.72 19.67
C ALA A 381 -13.55 -6.83 19.83
N ASP A 382 -12.97 -6.35 18.73
CA ASP A 382 -11.76 -5.54 18.72
C ASP A 382 -12.05 -4.07 18.38
N ALA A 383 -13.32 -3.70 18.12
CA ALA A 383 -13.71 -2.38 17.65
C ALA A 383 -13.32 -1.27 18.63
N ARG A 384 -12.35 -0.44 18.25
CA ARG A 384 -11.83 0.69 19.03
C ARG A 384 -11.35 1.80 18.11
N ILE A 385 -11.62 3.05 18.45
CA ILE A 385 -11.14 4.22 17.72
C ILE A 385 -10.52 5.25 18.67
N LYS A 386 -9.41 5.83 18.26
CA LYS A 386 -8.88 7.06 18.85
C LYS A 386 -9.10 8.21 17.89
N VAL A 387 -9.80 9.24 18.34
CA VAL A 387 -10.10 10.44 17.56
C VAL A 387 -9.30 11.61 18.12
N VAL A 388 -8.66 12.35 17.22
CA VAL A 388 -7.92 13.57 17.57
C VAL A 388 -8.73 14.79 17.15
N THR A 389 -9.02 15.65 18.11
CA THR A 389 -9.78 16.89 17.91
C THR A 389 -8.89 18.11 18.18
N GLU A 390 -8.94 19.11 17.33
CA GLU A 390 -8.30 20.41 17.56
C GLU A 390 -9.13 21.24 18.55
N ARG A 391 -8.53 21.66 19.68
CA ARG A 391 -9.24 22.32 20.78
C ARG A 391 -9.86 23.67 20.38
N SER A 392 -9.19 24.43 19.54
CA SER A 392 -9.63 25.78 19.15
C SER A 392 -10.87 25.77 18.23
N THR A 393 -10.98 24.76 17.37
CA THR A 393 -12.05 24.65 16.36
C THR A 393 -13.06 23.55 16.65
N GLN A 394 -12.75 22.64 17.57
CA GLN A 394 -13.50 21.41 17.87
C GLN A 394 -13.60 20.47 16.67
N ARG A 395 -12.77 20.64 15.64
CA ARG A 395 -12.77 19.79 14.43
C ARG A 395 -11.99 18.52 14.67
N ILE A 396 -12.47 17.43 14.11
CA ILE A 396 -11.68 16.20 14.00
C ILE A 396 -10.55 16.44 12.99
N VAL A 397 -9.31 16.18 13.40
CA VAL A 397 -8.10 16.39 12.60
C VAL A 397 -7.28 15.11 12.41
N GLY A 398 -7.68 14.04 13.06
CA GLY A 398 -7.05 12.72 12.90
C GLY A 398 -7.82 11.61 13.59
N ALA A 399 -7.56 10.38 13.17
CA ALA A 399 -8.11 9.20 13.81
C ALA A 399 -7.25 7.97 13.55
N THR A 400 -7.28 7.03 14.48
CA THR A 400 -6.75 5.67 14.30
C THR A 400 -7.77 4.67 14.82
N MET A 401 -8.08 3.64 14.02
CA MET A 401 -9.15 2.68 14.30
C MET A 401 -8.69 1.25 14.11
N LEU A 402 -9.08 0.38 15.02
CA LEU A 402 -9.01 -1.07 14.92
C LEU A 402 -10.42 -1.63 14.87
N SER A 403 -10.80 -2.30 13.79
CA SER A 403 -12.16 -2.88 13.61
C SER A 403 -12.20 -3.65 12.29
N SER A 404 -13.11 -4.59 12.13
CA SER A 404 -13.41 -5.21 10.84
C SER A 404 -13.95 -4.21 9.81
N GLU A 405 -14.44 -3.04 10.25
CA GLU A 405 -15.08 -1.99 9.43
C GLU A 405 -14.19 -0.73 9.31
N ALA A 406 -12.91 -0.79 9.73
CA ALA A 406 -12.07 0.40 9.81
C ALA A 406 -11.84 1.06 8.45
N GLU A 407 -11.78 0.30 7.33
CA GLU A 407 -11.61 0.87 5.99
C GLU A 407 -12.76 1.79 5.56
N GLN A 408 -13.98 1.52 6.04
CA GLN A 408 -15.15 2.35 5.73
C GLN A 408 -15.16 3.62 6.57
N VAL A 409 -14.99 3.45 7.90
CA VAL A 409 -15.06 4.56 8.85
C VAL A 409 -13.96 5.58 8.59
N ILE A 410 -12.73 5.13 8.27
CA ILE A 410 -11.61 6.02 8.02
C ILE A 410 -11.84 6.92 6.79
N ASN A 411 -12.53 6.42 5.75
CA ASN A 411 -12.89 7.22 4.59
C ASN A 411 -14.00 8.23 4.88
N TYR A 412 -14.96 7.91 5.76
CA TYR A 412 -15.95 8.91 6.21
C TYR A 412 -15.27 10.04 6.98
N LEU A 413 -14.31 9.71 7.85
CA LEU A 413 -13.52 10.69 8.59
C LEU A 413 -12.60 11.51 7.66
N ASP A 414 -12.12 10.94 6.56
CA ASP A 414 -11.37 11.68 5.55
C ASP A 414 -12.23 12.81 4.96
N PHE A 415 -13.47 12.54 4.59
CA PHE A 415 -14.40 13.56 4.12
C PHE A 415 -14.70 14.62 5.19
N VAL A 416 -14.86 14.22 6.45
CA VAL A 416 -15.07 15.15 7.57
C VAL A 416 -13.88 16.10 7.71
N ILE A 417 -12.66 15.56 7.70
CA ILE A 417 -11.43 16.35 7.89
C ILE A 417 -11.17 17.25 6.69
N GLN A 418 -11.26 16.72 5.46
CA GLN A 418 -10.98 17.49 4.24
C GLN A 418 -11.96 18.65 4.05
N ASN A 419 -13.22 18.47 4.41
CA ASN A 419 -14.23 19.53 4.36
C ASN A 419 -14.27 20.39 5.63
N GLN A 420 -13.39 20.15 6.58
CA GLN A 420 -13.29 20.89 7.84
C GLN A 420 -14.61 20.95 8.62
N LEU A 421 -15.41 19.87 8.56
CA LEU A 421 -16.70 19.82 9.24
C LEU A 421 -16.52 19.85 10.76
N THR A 422 -17.38 20.61 11.42
CA THR A 422 -17.49 20.64 12.88
C THR A 422 -18.47 19.58 13.36
N PRO A 423 -18.47 19.20 14.66
CA PRO A 423 -19.52 18.35 15.22
C PRO A 423 -20.94 18.87 14.93
N THR A 424 -21.13 20.20 15.00
CA THR A 424 -22.44 20.83 14.65
C THR A 424 -22.83 20.58 13.19
N ASP A 425 -21.90 20.63 12.26
CA ASP A 425 -22.20 20.35 10.83
C ASP A 425 -22.60 18.88 10.63
N ILE A 426 -21.97 17.96 11.36
CA ILE A 426 -22.32 16.54 11.32
C ILE A 426 -23.71 16.32 11.91
N ASP A 427 -24.03 16.94 13.04
CA ASP A 427 -25.33 16.83 13.74
C ASP A 427 -26.51 17.41 12.91
N GLN A 428 -26.23 18.37 12.02
CA GLN A 428 -27.22 18.90 11.07
C GLN A 428 -27.52 17.94 9.91
N SER A 429 -26.73 16.89 9.75
CA SER A 429 -26.93 15.91 8.69
C SER A 429 -27.88 14.79 9.16
N ILE A 430 -28.82 14.39 8.29
CA ILE A 430 -29.67 13.23 8.55
C ILE A 430 -29.04 12.04 7.84
N LEU A 431 -28.29 11.24 8.60
CA LEU A 431 -27.61 10.04 8.10
C LEU A 431 -28.55 8.83 8.14
N ALA A 432 -28.36 7.89 7.21
CA ALA A 432 -29.10 6.63 7.24
C ALA A 432 -28.75 5.86 8.53
N TYR A 433 -29.78 5.38 9.23
CA TYR A 433 -29.64 4.66 10.49
C TYR A 433 -30.31 3.27 10.41
N PRO A 434 -29.71 2.21 10.96
CA PRO A 434 -28.38 2.16 11.61
C PRO A 434 -27.26 1.84 10.61
N THR A 435 -26.21 2.65 10.56
CA THR A 435 -25.04 2.47 9.70
C THR A 435 -23.79 2.97 10.41
N LEU A 436 -22.59 2.57 9.93
CA LEU A 436 -21.31 3.10 10.43
C LEU A 436 -21.20 4.63 10.30
N ALA A 437 -21.76 5.19 9.22
CA ALA A 437 -21.78 6.63 9.01
C ALA A 437 -22.64 7.36 10.08
N SER A 438 -23.72 6.74 10.59
CA SER A 438 -24.52 7.35 11.66
C SER A 438 -23.78 7.48 13.00
N ASP A 439 -22.69 6.73 13.19
CA ASP A 439 -21.90 6.79 14.40
C ASP A 439 -20.96 8.02 14.42
N LEU A 440 -20.76 8.71 13.29
CA LEU A 440 -19.94 9.92 13.20
C LEU A 440 -20.37 11.02 14.17
N THR A 441 -21.68 11.10 14.47
CA THR A 441 -22.23 12.08 15.44
C THR A 441 -21.71 11.88 16.88
N TYR A 442 -21.12 10.72 17.17
CA TYR A 442 -20.63 10.36 18.50
C TYR A 442 -19.10 10.39 18.62
N PHE A 443 -18.38 10.74 17.54
CA PHE A 443 -16.92 10.77 17.53
C PHE A 443 -16.32 12.15 17.89
N GLY A 444 -17.11 13.20 17.90
CA GLY A 444 -16.72 14.58 18.19
C GLY A 444 -16.81 15.00 19.65
#